data_b877d9c8af51c0b996bee6a69ad1d026
#
_entry.id   b877d9c8af51c0b996bee6a69ad1d026
#
_cell.length_a   1.000
_cell.length_b   1.000
_cell.length_c   1.000
_cell.angle_alpha   90.00
_cell.angle_beta   90.00
_cell.angle_gamma   90.00
#
_symmetry.space_group_name_H-M   'P 1'
#
loop_
_entity.id
_entity.type
_entity.pdbx_description
1 polymer ?
#
loop_
_entity_poly.entity_id
_entity_poly.type
_entity_poly.pdbx_seq_one_letter_code
_entity_poly.pdbx_strand_id
1 'polypeptide(L)'
;MSGAEIGLAVSVFVACAVEAVEALTIVLAVGTTRGWPSVMSGVGIAGLVLAAIVAILGAALTRLPLDGLRVAVGGLLLVFGLQWLRKAILRSAGLKAKHDERLIYRRELEAARGAAVGASGFDGYAFAVSFKGVLLEGLEVAFIVVTFGANQHRVPLAAAAAGTAVLLVIAAGVAARAPLARVPENTMKFAVGVLLTSFGMFWGAEGVGARWPGGETALPAIVLGVLLVAVALAWRTGSAAEAVPRVEEANVESVGTPLPSVGPNWVIDKLLIGWEFVAGDDWQTAVGVVLALALAALLAEVIGSAWWVIAAGVIGLLVRSIRRAAQAVYVVASEVG
;
A
#
# COMPACT_ATOMS: atom_id res chain seq x y z
N MET A 1 -26.34 2.58 -9.35
CA MET A 1 -24.91 2.92 -9.21
C MET A 1 -24.37 3.30 -10.58
N SER A 2 -23.69 4.43 -10.67
CA SER A 2 -22.97 4.82 -11.90
C SER A 2 -21.75 3.92 -12.12
N GLY A 3 -21.18 3.92 -13.33
CA GLY A 3 -19.95 3.19 -13.61
C GLY A 3 -18.79 3.63 -12.71
N ALA A 4 -18.69 4.92 -12.36
CA ALA A 4 -17.71 5.47 -11.43
C ALA A 4 -17.90 4.93 -9.99
N GLU A 5 -19.15 4.82 -9.53
CA GLU A 5 -19.45 4.25 -8.21
C GLU A 5 -19.11 2.75 -8.12
N ILE A 6 -19.34 2.00 -9.21
CA ILE A 6 -18.92 0.60 -9.28
C ILE A 6 -17.40 0.48 -9.26
N GLY A 7 -16.71 1.29 -10.05
CA GLY A 7 -15.24 1.35 -10.08
C GLY A 7 -14.64 1.68 -8.71
N LEU A 8 -15.21 2.69 -8.02
CA LEU A 8 -14.85 3.03 -6.64
C LEU A 8 -15.02 1.82 -5.71
N ALA A 9 -16.21 1.22 -5.69
CA ALA A 9 -16.52 0.14 -4.76
C ALA A 9 -15.63 -1.08 -4.99
N VAL A 10 -15.40 -1.48 -6.24
CA VAL A 10 -14.53 -2.60 -6.60
C VAL A 10 -13.08 -2.32 -6.22
N SER A 11 -12.55 -1.13 -6.53
CA SER A 11 -11.17 -0.77 -6.23
C SER A 11 -10.91 -0.76 -4.72
N VAL A 12 -11.79 -0.13 -3.95
CA VAL A 12 -11.70 -0.10 -2.48
C VAL A 12 -11.84 -1.51 -1.90
N PHE A 13 -12.81 -2.30 -2.39
CA PHE A 13 -13.00 -3.68 -1.93
C PHE A 13 -11.74 -4.53 -2.11
N VAL A 14 -11.16 -4.54 -3.32
CA VAL A 14 -9.99 -5.36 -3.63
C VAL A 14 -8.77 -4.91 -2.82
N ALA A 15 -8.54 -3.61 -2.72
CA ALA A 15 -7.44 -3.07 -1.93
C ALA A 15 -7.57 -3.42 -0.45
N CYS A 16 -8.73 -3.15 0.16
CA CYS A 16 -8.96 -3.45 1.57
C CYS A 16 -9.00 -4.95 1.88
N ALA A 17 -9.34 -5.82 0.91
CA ALA A 17 -9.25 -7.26 1.11
C ALA A 17 -7.81 -7.73 1.28
N VAL A 18 -6.84 -7.14 0.59
CA VAL A 18 -5.39 -7.45 0.76
C VAL A 18 -4.96 -7.14 2.17
N GLU A 19 -5.21 -5.92 2.64
CA GLU A 19 -4.80 -5.48 3.98
C GLU A 19 -5.50 -6.27 5.08
N ALA A 20 -6.78 -6.63 4.86
CA ALA A 20 -7.51 -7.48 5.79
C ALA A 20 -6.90 -8.89 5.90
N VAL A 21 -6.35 -9.46 4.82
CA VAL A 21 -5.65 -10.76 4.84
C VAL A 21 -4.37 -10.65 5.66
N GLU A 22 -3.58 -9.59 5.48
CA GLU A 22 -2.33 -9.37 6.24
C GLU A 22 -2.63 -9.20 7.74
N ALA A 23 -3.57 -8.32 8.10
CA ALA A 23 -4.00 -8.13 9.48
C ALA A 23 -4.51 -9.44 10.11
N LEU A 24 -5.35 -10.18 9.40
CA LEU A 24 -5.94 -11.42 9.90
C LEU A 24 -4.87 -12.50 10.12
N THR A 25 -3.86 -12.57 9.26
CA THR A 25 -2.73 -13.51 9.40
C THR A 25 -2.01 -13.29 10.73
N ILE A 26 -1.71 -12.04 11.09
CA ILE A 26 -1.07 -11.69 12.37
C ILE A 26 -2.00 -12.04 13.54
N VAL A 27 -3.27 -11.64 13.48
CA VAL A 27 -4.26 -11.88 14.54
C VAL A 27 -4.46 -13.38 14.79
N LEU A 28 -4.56 -14.21 13.72
CA LEU A 28 -4.69 -15.66 13.84
C LEU A 28 -3.42 -16.29 14.43
N ALA A 29 -2.22 -15.88 14.01
CA ALA A 29 -0.97 -16.41 14.52
C ALA A 29 -0.85 -16.21 16.03
N VAL A 30 -1.11 -14.99 16.51
CA VAL A 30 -1.00 -14.66 17.93
C VAL A 30 -2.18 -15.22 18.73
N GLY A 31 -3.40 -15.14 18.20
CA GLY A 31 -4.62 -15.62 18.88
C GLY A 31 -4.62 -17.12 19.14
N THR A 32 -4.16 -17.91 18.17
CA THR A 32 -4.07 -19.38 18.32
C THR A 32 -2.92 -19.83 19.23
N THR A 33 -1.91 -18.98 19.45
CA THR A 33 -0.71 -19.32 20.22
C THR A 33 -0.79 -18.87 21.66
N ARG A 34 -1.36 -17.68 21.91
CA ARG A 34 -1.33 -17.00 23.21
C ARG A 34 -2.69 -16.73 23.82
N GLY A 35 -3.76 -17.07 23.11
CA GLY A 35 -5.13 -16.90 23.56
C GLY A 35 -5.79 -15.60 23.09
N TRP A 36 -7.10 -15.68 22.94
CA TRP A 36 -7.90 -14.65 22.26
C TRP A 36 -8.22 -13.38 23.09
N PRO A 37 -8.36 -13.40 24.43
CA PRO A 37 -8.82 -12.21 25.16
C PRO A 37 -7.94 -10.97 24.96
N SER A 38 -6.62 -11.12 25.12
CA SER A 38 -5.67 -10.01 24.94
C SER A 38 -5.54 -9.58 23.49
N VAL A 39 -5.59 -10.54 22.54
CA VAL A 39 -5.60 -10.26 21.11
C VAL A 39 -6.83 -9.45 20.72
N MET A 40 -8.03 -9.88 21.13
CA MET A 40 -9.27 -9.17 20.80
C MET A 40 -9.33 -7.77 21.40
N SER A 41 -8.74 -7.55 22.57
CA SER A 41 -8.60 -6.21 23.13
C SER A 41 -7.69 -5.32 22.28
N GLY A 42 -6.58 -5.86 21.76
CA GLY A 42 -5.70 -5.15 20.85
C GLY A 42 -6.40 -4.79 19.53
N VAL A 43 -7.08 -5.75 18.91
CA VAL A 43 -7.89 -5.55 17.69
C VAL A 43 -8.99 -4.50 17.93
N GLY A 44 -9.72 -4.59 19.05
CA GLY A 44 -10.79 -3.65 19.37
C GLY A 44 -10.29 -2.21 19.54
N ILE A 45 -9.20 -2.02 20.27
CA ILE A 45 -8.62 -0.68 20.46
C ILE A 45 -8.05 -0.13 19.16
N ALA A 46 -7.36 -0.96 18.34
CA ALA A 46 -6.89 -0.55 17.01
C ALA A 46 -8.07 -0.10 16.13
N GLY A 47 -9.17 -0.86 16.12
CA GLY A 47 -10.38 -0.51 15.39
C GLY A 47 -11.01 0.82 15.84
N LEU A 48 -11.05 1.10 17.13
CA LEU A 48 -11.53 2.38 17.64
C LEU A 48 -10.64 3.56 17.22
N VAL A 49 -9.31 3.38 17.28
CA VAL A 49 -8.35 4.40 16.83
C VAL A 49 -8.52 4.66 15.33
N LEU A 50 -8.64 3.61 14.52
CA LEU A 50 -8.87 3.74 13.08
C LEU A 50 -10.19 4.44 12.75
N ALA A 51 -11.27 4.08 13.44
CA ALA A 51 -12.56 4.76 13.27
C ALA A 51 -12.47 6.25 13.59
N ALA A 52 -11.75 6.62 14.66
CA ALA A 52 -11.51 8.01 15.00
C ALA A 52 -10.68 8.73 13.91
N ILE A 53 -9.63 8.10 13.39
CA ILE A 53 -8.81 8.65 12.31
C ILE A 53 -9.66 8.91 11.07
N VAL A 54 -10.47 7.94 10.63
CA VAL A 54 -11.35 8.09 9.46
C VAL A 54 -12.37 9.20 9.68
N ALA A 55 -12.97 9.31 10.85
CA ALA A 55 -13.93 10.35 11.18
C ALA A 55 -13.29 11.76 11.12
N ILE A 56 -12.10 11.92 11.70
CA ILE A 56 -11.39 13.21 11.74
C ILE A 56 -10.88 13.59 10.36
N LEU A 57 -10.19 12.70 9.66
CA LEU A 57 -9.62 12.96 8.34
C LEU A 57 -10.73 13.16 7.29
N GLY A 58 -11.78 12.33 7.33
CA GLY A 58 -12.93 12.48 6.43
C GLY A 58 -13.58 13.85 6.56
N ALA A 59 -13.82 14.32 7.80
CA ALA A 59 -14.38 15.65 8.05
C ALA A 59 -13.42 16.79 7.64
N ALA A 60 -12.11 16.63 7.77
CA ALA A 60 -11.13 17.63 7.37
C ALA A 60 -11.04 17.74 5.83
N LEU A 61 -11.03 16.62 5.13
CA LEU A 61 -10.91 16.58 3.67
C LEU A 61 -12.14 17.16 2.94
N THR A 62 -13.34 17.07 3.51
CA THR A 62 -14.56 17.66 2.93
C THR A 62 -14.54 19.19 2.95
N ARG A 63 -13.63 19.83 3.67
CA ARG A 63 -13.47 21.30 3.73
C ARG A 63 -12.46 21.85 2.72
N LEU A 64 -11.69 20.98 2.04
CA LEU A 64 -10.72 21.40 1.05
C LEU A 64 -11.42 21.74 -0.28
N PRO A 65 -10.92 22.75 -1.03
CA PRO A 65 -11.36 22.98 -2.41
C PRO A 65 -11.05 21.75 -3.25
N LEU A 66 -11.96 21.43 -4.19
CA LEU A 66 -11.92 20.19 -5.00
C LEU A 66 -10.58 19.95 -5.69
N ASP A 67 -10.00 21.00 -6.29
CA ASP A 67 -8.76 20.88 -7.03
C ASP A 67 -7.59 20.59 -6.09
N GLY A 68 -7.53 21.26 -4.94
CA GLY A 68 -6.55 20.95 -3.90
C GLY A 68 -6.68 19.53 -3.35
N LEU A 69 -7.92 19.06 -3.18
CA LEU A 69 -8.20 17.69 -2.77
C LEU A 69 -7.71 16.69 -3.83
N ARG A 70 -8.02 16.93 -5.11
CA ARG A 70 -7.58 16.08 -6.23
C ARG A 70 -6.05 15.99 -6.34
N VAL A 71 -5.34 17.11 -6.14
CA VAL A 71 -3.87 17.11 -6.13
C VAL A 71 -3.33 16.31 -4.96
N ALA A 72 -3.84 16.54 -3.76
CA ALA A 72 -3.37 15.84 -2.56
C ALA A 72 -3.65 14.34 -2.65
N VAL A 73 -4.89 13.97 -2.94
CA VAL A 73 -5.32 12.56 -3.08
C VAL A 73 -4.62 11.90 -4.26
N GLY A 74 -4.63 12.55 -5.44
CA GLY A 74 -4.00 12.03 -6.65
C GLY A 74 -2.50 11.81 -6.45
N GLY A 75 -1.80 12.74 -5.79
CA GLY A 75 -0.39 12.63 -5.45
C GLY A 75 -0.11 11.45 -4.51
N LEU A 76 -0.90 11.30 -3.47
CA LEU A 76 -0.76 10.19 -2.52
C LEU A 76 -1.03 8.84 -3.21
N LEU A 77 -2.10 8.73 -4.01
CA LEU A 77 -2.41 7.53 -4.77
C LEU A 77 -1.30 7.17 -5.76
N LEU A 78 -0.68 8.17 -6.40
CA LEU A 78 0.49 7.94 -7.27
C LEU A 78 1.67 7.38 -6.49
N VAL A 79 2.00 7.96 -5.35
CA VAL A 79 3.13 7.49 -4.52
C VAL A 79 2.90 6.06 -4.06
N PHE A 80 1.74 5.75 -3.47
CA PHE A 80 1.43 4.40 -3.00
C PHE A 80 1.27 3.41 -4.16
N GLY A 81 0.56 3.81 -5.23
CA GLY A 81 0.37 2.97 -6.41
C GLY A 81 1.70 2.57 -7.05
N LEU A 82 2.61 3.52 -7.24
CA LEU A 82 3.94 3.25 -7.79
C LEU A 82 4.79 2.36 -6.87
N GLN A 83 4.72 2.56 -5.56
CA GLN A 83 5.44 1.71 -4.59
C GLN A 83 4.92 0.27 -4.62
N TRP A 84 3.60 0.08 -4.60
CA TRP A 84 2.99 -1.25 -4.67
C TRP A 84 3.29 -1.94 -5.99
N LEU A 85 3.12 -1.22 -7.09
CA LEU A 85 3.37 -1.73 -8.43
C LEU A 85 4.85 -2.13 -8.61
N ARG A 86 5.79 -1.29 -8.14
CA ARG A 86 7.21 -1.62 -8.10
C ARG A 86 7.47 -2.90 -7.28
N LYS A 87 6.97 -2.98 -6.06
CA LYS A 87 7.15 -4.16 -5.20
C LYS A 87 6.60 -5.43 -5.88
N ALA A 88 5.40 -5.34 -6.46
CA ALA A 88 4.78 -6.46 -7.15
C ALA A 88 5.56 -6.90 -8.41
N ILE A 89 6.07 -5.96 -9.21
CA ILE A 89 6.91 -6.25 -10.38
C ILE A 89 8.22 -6.93 -9.97
N LEU A 90 8.93 -6.41 -8.96
CA LEU A 90 10.19 -6.99 -8.48
C LEU A 90 9.99 -8.39 -7.90
N ARG A 91 8.88 -8.63 -7.19
CA ARG A 91 8.52 -9.96 -6.70
C ARG A 91 8.18 -10.94 -7.82
N SER A 92 7.44 -10.48 -8.84
CA SER A 92 7.13 -11.29 -10.02
C SER A 92 8.37 -11.67 -10.81
N ALA A 93 9.36 -10.77 -10.84
CA ALA A 93 10.66 -10.99 -11.51
C ALA A 93 11.65 -11.82 -10.66
N GLY A 94 11.31 -12.20 -9.43
CA GLY A 94 12.22 -12.93 -8.53
C GLY A 94 13.37 -12.10 -7.95
N LEU A 95 13.38 -10.78 -8.15
CA LEU A 95 14.39 -9.85 -7.61
C LEU A 95 14.08 -9.37 -6.19
N LYS A 96 12.91 -9.66 -5.69
CA LYS A 96 12.50 -9.44 -4.29
C LYS A 96 11.78 -10.70 -3.82
N ALA A 97 12.06 -11.14 -2.58
CA ALA A 97 11.39 -12.28 -1.99
C ALA A 97 9.87 -12.11 -2.08
N LYS A 98 9.16 -13.16 -2.48
CA LYS A 98 7.70 -13.17 -2.44
C LYS A 98 7.29 -13.05 -0.98
N HIS A 99 6.34 -12.18 -0.72
CA HIS A 99 5.70 -12.12 0.59
C HIS A 99 4.98 -13.45 0.79
N ASP A 100 5.53 -14.32 1.65
CA ASP A 100 4.94 -15.64 1.94
C ASP A 100 4.22 -15.54 3.28
N GLU A 101 2.90 -15.43 3.21
CA GLU A 101 2.02 -15.40 4.38
C GLU A 101 2.27 -16.60 5.33
N ARG A 102 2.71 -17.75 4.78
CA ARG A 102 3.05 -18.91 5.59
C ARG A 102 4.31 -18.69 6.39
N LEU A 103 5.32 -18.02 5.83
CA LEU A 103 6.55 -17.70 6.52
C LEU A 103 6.30 -16.64 7.58
N ILE A 104 5.49 -15.62 7.28
CA ILE A 104 5.10 -14.61 8.27
C ILE A 104 4.32 -15.26 9.40
N TYR A 105 3.31 -16.06 9.08
CA TYR A 105 2.54 -16.78 10.08
C TYR A 105 3.44 -17.65 10.97
N ARG A 106 4.40 -18.39 10.39
CA ARG A 106 5.36 -19.21 11.16
C ARG A 106 6.27 -18.36 12.05
N ARG A 107 6.83 -17.27 11.52
CA ARG A 107 7.68 -16.33 12.28
C ARG A 107 6.95 -15.73 13.46
N GLU A 108 5.73 -15.22 13.23
CA GLU A 108 4.87 -14.68 14.29
C GLU A 108 4.48 -15.77 15.29
N LEU A 109 4.23 -16.99 14.84
CA LEU A 109 3.95 -18.13 15.70
C LEU A 109 5.16 -18.48 16.59
N GLU A 110 6.38 -18.50 16.03
CA GLU A 110 7.62 -18.78 16.75
C GLU A 110 7.96 -17.66 17.74
N ALA A 111 7.88 -16.41 17.30
CA ALA A 111 8.08 -15.24 18.15
C ALA A 111 7.08 -15.20 19.30
N ALA A 112 5.80 -15.51 19.03
CA ALA A 112 4.78 -15.60 20.05
C ALA A 112 5.05 -16.72 21.05
N ARG A 113 5.57 -17.87 20.63
CA ARG A 113 5.93 -18.98 21.54
C ARG A 113 7.12 -18.65 22.42
N GLY A 114 8.09 -17.88 21.91
CA GLY A 114 9.31 -17.50 22.64
C GLY A 114 9.11 -16.37 23.65
N ALA A 115 8.05 -15.57 23.54
CA ALA A 115 7.83 -14.45 24.43
C ALA A 115 7.31 -14.89 25.83
N ALA A 116 7.84 -14.27 26.89
CA ALA A 116 7.43 -14.58 28.26
C ALA A 116 5.93 -14.26 28.50
N VAL A 117 5.21 -15.15 29.17
CA VAL A 117 3.81 -14.93 29.56
C VAL A 117 3.78 -14.20 30.89
N GLY A 118 3.09 -13.04 30.96
CA GLY A 118 2.93 -12.30 32.21
C GLY A 118 2.05 -13.06 33.20
N ALA A 119 2.38 -12.97 34.49
CA ALA A 119 1.66 -13.64 35.57
C ALA A 119 0.23 -13.11 35.83
N SER A 120 -0.20 -12.04 35.17
CA SER A 120 -1.44 -11.29 35.45
C SER A 120 -2.66 -11.72 34.63
N GLY A 121 -2.59 -12.79 33.84
CA GLY A 121 -3.69 -13.20 32.96
C GLY A 121 -3.91 -12.31 31.73
N PHE A 122 -3.32 -11.12 31.67
CA PHE A 122 -3.27 -10.25 30.49
C PHE A 122 -1.93 -10.41 29.78
N ASP A 123 -2.00 -10.81 28.52
CA ASP A 123 -0.81 -10.97 27.68
C ASP A 123 -0.49 -9.69 26.94
N GLY A 124 0.44 -8.90 27.51
CA GLY A 124 0.87 -7.62 26.93
C GLY A 124 1.51 -7.76 25.53
N TYR A 125 2.24 -8.87 25.28
CA TYR A 125 2.80 -9.14 23.96
C TYR A 125 1.70 -9.41 22.93
N ALA A 126 0.75 -10.30 23.27
CA ALA A 126 -0.37 -10.61 22.39
C ALA A 126 -1.22 -9.37 22.06
N PHE A 127 -1.45 -8.51 23.06
CA PHE A 127 -2.10 -7.22 22.86
C PHE A 127 -1.29 -6.32 21.92
N ALA A 128 0.00 -6.12 22.19
CA ALA A 128 0.83 -5.17 21.46
C ALA A 128 0.98 -5.56 19.99
N VAL A 129 1.23 -6.86 19.70
CA VAL A 129 1.40 -7.35 18.34
C VAL A 129 0.10 -7.27 17.55
N SER A 130 -1.03 -7.69 18.13
CA SER A 130 -2.33 -7.59 17.45
C SER A 130 -2.78 -6.14 17.26
N PHE A 131 -2.59 -5.28 18.26
CA PHE A 131 -2.85 -3.84 18.16
C PHE A 131 -2.03 -3.20 17.03
N LYS A 132 -0.70 -3.42 17.05
CA LYS A 132 0.21 -2.84 16.04
C LYS A 132 -0.11 -3.36 14.64
N GLY A 133 -0.30 -4.67 14.47
CA GLY A 133 -0.61 -5.27 13.18
C GLY A 133 -1.92 -4.72 12.61
N VAL A 134 -3.02 -4.77 13.38
CA VAL A 134 -4.31 -4.22 12.91
C VAL A 134 -4.27 -2.71 12.72
N LEU A 135 -3.50 -1.97 13.52
CA LEU A 135 -3.37 -0.53 13.35
C LEU A 135 -2.62 -0.18 12.05
N LEU A 136 -1.52 -0.87 11.74
CA LEU A 136 -0.73 -0.60 10.54
C LEU A 136 -1.52 -0.91 9.26
N GLU A 137 -2.05 -2.13 9.15
CA GLU A 137 -2.85 -2.52 7.98
C GLU A 137 -4.17 -1.72 7.90
N GLY A 138 -4.76 -1.45 9.05
CA GLY A 138 -5.97 -0.62 9.14
C GLY A 138 -5.73 0.85 8.78
N LEU A 139 -4.54 1.40 8.97
CA LEU A 139 -4.18 2.74 8.47
C LEU A 139 -4.17 2.77 6.94
N GLU A 140 -3.69 1.71 6.26
CA GLU A 140 -3.76 1.61 4.81
C GLU A 140 -5.22 1.53 4.34
N VAL A 141 -6.06 0.73 5.00
CA VAL A 141 -7.51 0.69 4.76
C VAL A 141 -8.15 2.07 4.97
N ALA A 142 -7.85 2.74 6.08
CA ALA A 142 -8.39 4.07 6.38
C ALA A 142 -7.98 5.09 5.32
N PHE A 143 -6.71 5.06 4.89
CA PHE A 143 -6.20 5.90 3.83
C PHE A 143 -6.95 5.65 2.50
N ILE A 144 -7.13 4.39 2.09
CA ILE A 144 -7.87 4.02 0.88
C ILE A 144 -9.32 4.53 0.94
N VAL A 145 -10.02 4.27 2.05
CA VAL A 145 -11.42 4.69 2.24
C VAL A 145 -11.56 6.21 2.14
N VAL A 146 -10.68 6.93 2.85
CA VAL A 146 -10.75 8.39 2.91
C VAL A 146 -10.39 9.00 1.57
N THR A 147 -9.32 8.55 0.92
CA THR A 147 -8.85 9.13 -0.35
C THR A 147 -9.81 8.88 -1.49
N PHE A 148 -10.22 7.64 -1.71
CA PHE A 148 -11.18 7.31 -2.77
C PHE A 148 -12.56 7.88 -2.48
N GLY A 149 -13.02 7.76 -1.24
CA GLY A 149 -14.35 8.23 -0.84
C GLY A 149 -14.48 9.75 -0.89
N ALA A 150 -13.48 10.48 -0.41
CA ALA A 150 -13.49 11.95 -0.41
C ALA A 150 -13.44 12.51 -1.82
N ASN A 151 -12.58 11.95 -2.69
CA ASN A 151 -12.44 12.45 -4.07
C ASN A 151 -13.71 12.31 -4.92
N GLN A 152 -14.50 11.28 -4.68
CA GLN A 152 -15.80 11.09 -5.33
C GLN A 152 -17.01 11.58 -4.50
N HIS A 153 -16.78 12.22 -3.35
CA HIS A 153 -17.82 12.59 -2.38
C HIS A 153 -18.71 11.42 -1.94
N ARG A 154 -18.14 10.21 -1.88
CA ARG A 154 -18.82 8.95 -1.59
C ARG A 154 -18.13 8.14 -0.49
N VAL A 155 -17.66 8.83 0.56
CA VAL A 155 -17.00 8.19 1.71
C VAL A 155 -17.85 7.05 2.31
N PRO A 156 -19.20 7.18 2.46
CA PRO A 156 -19.99 6.05 2.95
C PRO A 156 -19.95 4.81 2.06
N LEU A 157 -19.91 4.99 0.73
CA LEU A 157 -19.79 3.88 -0.21
C LEU A 157 -18.42 3.19 -0.11
N ALA A 158 -17.35 3.98 -0.04
CA ALA A 158 -16.00 3.46 0.17
C ALA A 158 -15.89 2.71 1.49
N ALA A 159 -16.42 3.25 2.59
CA ALA A 159 -16.44 2.60 3.90
C ALA A 159 -17.26 1.30 3.89
N ALA A 160 -18.41 1.26 3.19
CA ALA A 160 -19.21 0.04 3.02
C ALA A 160 -18.46 -1.04 2.23
N ALA A 161 -17.76 -0.67 1.14
CA ALA A 161 -16.95 -1.59 0.36
C ALA A 161 -15.79 -2.17 1.18
N ALA A 162 -15.06 -1.33 1.92
CA ALA A 162 -14.00 -1.75 2.82
C ALA A 162 -14.52 -2.67 3.95
N GLY A 163 -15.61 -2.29 4.61
CA GLY A 163 -16.23 -3.11 5.64
C GLY A 163 -16.68 -4.47 5.12
N THR A 164 -17.24 -4.52 3.89
CA THR A 164 -17.62 -5.77 3.23
C THR A 164 -16.38 -6.65 2.95
N ALA A 165 -15.28 -6.06 2.48
CA ALA A 165 -14.03 -6.76 2.25
C ALA A 165 -13.50 -7.39 3.55
N VAL A 166 -13.40 -6.60 4.61
CA VAL A 166 -12.93 -7.06 5.94
C VAL A 166 -13.80 -8.19 6.47
N LEU A 167 -15.13 -8.04 6.42
CA LEU A 167 -16.07 -9.08 6.90
C LEU A 167 -15.94 -10.38 6.11
N LEU A 168 -15.82 -10.30 4.78
CA LEU A 168 -15.65 -11.49 3.94
C LEU A 168 -14.31 -12.18 4.19
N VAL A 169 -13.24 -11.44 4.37
CA VAL A 169 -11.91 -11.99 4.69
C VAL A 169 -11.93 -12.67 6.06
N ILE A 170 -12.54 -12.04 7.08
CA ILE A 170 -12.70 -12.66 8.40
C ILE A 170 -13.52 -13.94 8.30
N ALA A 171 -14.66 -13.91 7.61
CA ALA A 171 -15.53 -15.07 7.43
C ALA A 171 -14.80 -16.21 6.70
N ALA A 172 -14.05 -15.90 5.65
CA ALA A 172 -13.24 -16.86 4.92
C ALA A 172 -12.14 -17.47 5.80
N GLY A 173 -11.42 -16.65 6.56
CA GLY A 173 -10.36 -17.09 7.46
C GLY A 173 -10.86 -17.98 8.59
N VAL A 174 -11.99 -17.64 9.20
CA VAL A 174 -12.64 -18.45 10.24
C VAL A 174 -13.17 -19.77 9.66
N ALA A 175 -13.80 -19.73 8.49
CA ALA A 175 -14.35 -20.92 7.84
C ALA A 175 -13.26 -21.88 7.35
N ALA A 176 -12.17 -21.35 6.80
CA ALA A 176 -11.12 -22.17 6.22
C ALA A 176 -10.27 -22.90 7.29
N ARG A 177 -10.22 -22.42 8.52
CA ARG A 177 -9.32 -22.92 9.61
C ARG A 177 -7.88 -23.18 9.15
N ALA A 178 -7.56 -22.72 7.95
CA ALA A 178 -6.26 -22.90 7.31
C ALA A 178 -5.62 -21.52 7.13
N PRO A 179 -4.30 -21.43 7.13
CA PRO A 179 -3.63 -20.18 6.78
C PRO A 179 -4.15 -19.69 5.42
N LEU A 180 -4.44 -18.42 5.31
CA LEU A 180 -4.85 -17.71 4.09
C LEU A 180 -3.78 -17.77 2.97
N ALA A 181 -2.86 -18.67 3.10
CA ALA A 181 -1.68 -18.95 2.28
C ALA A 181 -1.98 -19.26 0.80
N ARG A 182 -3.26 -19.34 0.41
CA ARG A 182 -3.68 -19.53 -0.99
C ARG A 182 -4.08 -18.24 -1.69
N VAL A 183 -4.13 -17.12 -0.95
CA VAL A 183 -4.46 -15.82 -1.54
C VAL A 183 -3.27 -15.38 -2.41
N PRO A 184 -3.48 -15.09 -3.70
CA PRO A 184 -2.39 -14.66 -4.59
C PRO A 184 -2.05 -13.19 -4.33
N GLU A 185 -1.50 -12.89 -3.15
CA GLU A 185 -1.21 -11.55 -2.63
C GLU A 185 -0.48 -10.67 -3.65
N ASN A 186 0.59 -11.20 -4.27
CA ASN A 186 1.36 -10.42 -5.25
C ASN A 186 0.51 -10.01 -6.48
N THR A 187 -0.42 -10.87 -6.91
CA THR A 187 -1.35 -10.56 -8.02
C THR A 187 -2.36 -9.50 -7.59
N MET A 188 -2.86 -9.59 -6.36
CA MET A 188 -3.77 -8.59 -5.80
C MET A 188 -3.06 -7.24 -5.65
N LYS A 189 -1.87 -7.20 -5.03
CA LYS A 189 -1.06 -5.99 -4.89
C LYS A 189 -0.66 -5.40 -6.25
N PHE A 190 -0.41 -6.23 -7.26
CA PHE A 190 -0.19 -5.78 -8.63
C PHE A 190 -1.44 -5.08 -9.19
N ALA A 191 -2.61 -5.72 -9.08
CA ALA A 191 -3.87 -5.15 -9.58
C ALA A 191 -4.23 -3.84 -8.87
N VAL A 192 -4.11 -3.81 -7.54
CA VAL A 192 -4.33 -2.60 -6.73
C VAL A 192 -3.32 -1.51 -7.11
N GLY A 193 -2.04 -1.85 -7.26
CA GLY A 193 -1.01 -0.90 -7.70
C GLY A 193 -1.32 -0.27 -9.06
N VAL A 194 -1.85 -1.05 -10.01
CA VAL A 194 -2.35 -0.53 -11.31
C VAL A 194 -3.50 0.44 -11.08
N LEU A 195 -4.50 0.09 -10.27
CA LEU A 195 -5.66 0.94 -10.00
C LEU A 195 -5.26 2.24 -9.30
N LEU A 196 -4.49 2.16 -8.21
CA LEU A 196 -4.02 3.33 -7.46
C LEU A 196 -3.22 4.29 -8.34
N THR A 197 -2.29 3.75 -9.15
CA THR A 197 -1.50 4.54 -10.08
C THR A 197 -2.39 5.22 -11.12
N SER A 198 -3.36 4.51 -11.69
CA SER A 198 -4.24 5.04 -12.72
C SER A 198 -5.17 6.14 -12.16
N PHE A 199 -5.79 5.92 -11.01
CA PHE A 199 -6.62 6.94 -10.35
C PHE A 199 -5.77 8.13 -9.91
N GLY A 200 -4.56 7.87 -9.39
CA GLY A 200 -3.62 8.92 -9.02
C GLY A 200 -3.21 9.79 -10.21
N MET A 201 -2.93 9.18 -11.37
CA MET A 201 -2.67 9.91 -12.63
C MET A 201 -3.87 10.75 -13.04
N PHE A 202 -5.07 10.16 -13.01
CA PHE A 202 -6.29 10.82 -13.44
C PHE A 202 -6.59 12.03 -12.57
N TRP A 203 -6.70 11.84 -11.26
CA TRP A 203 -7.07 12.91 -10.33
C TRP A 203 -5.95 13.92 -10.09
N GLY A 204 -4.69 13.46 -10.06
CA GLY A 204 -3.55 14.37 -9.96
C GLY A 204 -3.46 15.32 -11.14
N ALA A 205 -3.68 14.84 -12.38
CA ALA A 205 -3.74 15.69 -13.56
C ALA A 205 -4.88 16.70 -13.49
N GLU A 206 -6.09 16.24 -13.18
CA GLU A 206 -7.26 17.14 -13.10
C GLU A 206 -7.10 18.19 -12.00
N GLY A 207 -6.53 17.80 -10.86
CA GLY A 207 -6.29 18.71 -9.75
C GLY A 207 -5.29 19.83 -10.05
N VAL A 208 -4.33 19.61 -10.94
CA VAL A 208 -3.41 20.64 -11.43
C VAL A 208 -3.88 21.33 -12.71
N GLY A 209 -5.13 21.11 -13.13
CA GLY A 209 -5.71 21.75 -14.31
C GLY A 209 -5.36 21.07 -15.64
N ALA A 210 -4.61 19.97 -15.63
CA ALA A 210 -4.24 19.20 -16.81
C ALA A 210 -5.36 18.20 -17.17
N ARG A 211 -6.26 18.63 -18.02
CA ARG A 211 -7.47 17.86 -18.37
C ARG A 211 -7.17 16.69 -19.33
N TRP A 212 -7.73 15.53 -19.02
CA TRP A 212 -7.66 14.36 -19.89
C TRP A 212 -8.58 14.50 -21.11
N PRO A 213 -8.13 14.09 -22.31
CA PRO A 213 -9.01 13.99 -23.48
C PRO A 213 -10.16 13.03 -23.19
N GLY A 214 -11.40 13.52 -23.36
CA GLY A 214 -12.60 12.73 -23.04
C GLY A 214 -13.00 12.71 -21.56
N GLY A 215 -12.31 13.44 -20.68
CA GLY A 215 -12.64 13.52 -19.27
C GLY A 215 -12.63 12.14 -18.59
N GLU A 216 -13.68 11.77 -17.85
CA GLU A 216 -13.77 10.50 -17.12
C GLU A 216 -13.66 9.25 -18.00
N THR A 217 -14.00 9.35 -19.30
CA THR A 217 -13.89 8.22 -20.22
C THR A 217 -12.45 7.85 -20.57
N ALA A 218 -11.47 8.70 -20.20
CA ALA A 218 -10.04 8.38 -20.33
C ALA A 218 -9.57 7.33 -19.31
N LEU A 219 -10.27 7.20 -18.17
CA LEU A 219 -9.82 6.34 -17.07
C LEU A 219 -9.60 4.87 -17.46
N PRO A 220 -10.50 4.19 -18.22
CA PRO A 220 -10.25 2.83 -18.69
C PRO A 220 -8.98 2.72 -19.58
N ALA A 221 -8.72 3.73 -20.41
CA ALA A 221 -7.53 3.75 -21.26
C ALA A 221 -6.24 3.96 -20.42
N ILE A 222 -6.31 4.78 -19.38
CA ILE A 222 -5.21 4.97 -18.43
C ILE A 222 -4.92 3.66 -17.70
N VAL A 223 -5.96 2.98 -17.17
CA VAL A 223 -5.81 1.67 -16.49
C VAL A 223 -5.15 0.65 -17.42
N LEU A 224 -5.65 0.54 -18.65
CA LEU A 224 -5.06 -0.36 -19.65
C LEU A 224 -3.61 0.00 -19.96
N GLY A 225 -3.30 1.29 -20.13
CA GLY A 225 -1.94 1.77 -20.38
C GLY A 225 -0.97 1.44 -19.24
N VAL A 226 -1.36 1.73 -17.99
CA VAL A 226 -0.56 1.39 -16.80
C VAL A 226 -0.39 -0.12 -16.69
N LEU A 227 -1.44 -0.91 -16.92
CA LEU A 227 -1.38 -2.38 -16.90
C LEU A 227 -0.39 -2.91 -17.92
N LEU A 228 -0.45 -2.43 -19.18
CA LEU A 228 0.45 -2.87 -20.25
C LEU A 228 1.91 -2.53 -19.95
N VAL A 229 2.17 -1.32 -19.44
CA VAL A 229 3.53 -0.92 -19.03
C VAL A 229 4.02 -1.79 -17.87
N ALA A 230 3.18 -2.02 -16.86
CA ALA A 230 3.54 -2.83 -15.70
C ALA A 230 3.83 -4.28 -16.06
N VAL A 231 3.00 -4.90 -16.94
CA VAL A 231 3.20 -6.26 -17.44
C VAL A 231 4.48 -6.35 -18.29
N ALA A 232 4.70 -5.38 -19.18
CA ALA A 232 5.91 -5.33 -19.99
C ALA A 232 7.18 -5.21 -19.14
N LEU A 233 7.15 -4.38 -18.09
CA LEU A 233 8.25 -4.24 -17.14
C LEU A 233 8.47 -5.53 -16.34
N ALA A 234 7.40 -6.16 -15.84
CA ALA A 234 7.50 -7.42 -15.11
C ALA A 234 8.14 -8.52 -15.98
N TRP A 235 7.71 -8.62 -17.22
CA TRP A 235 8.26 -9.59 -18.18
C TRP A 235 9.73 -9.33 -18.52
N ARG A 236 10.08 -8.09 -18.87
CA ARG A 236 11.48 -7.72 -19.17
C ARG A 236 12.42 -7.92 -17.97
N THR A 237 11.94 -7.61 -16.78
CA THR A 237 12.73 -7.74 -15.55
C THR A 237 12.90 -9.22 -15.17
N GLY A 238 11.85 -10.05 -15.33
CA GLY A 238 11.90 -11.48 -15.09
C GLY A 238 12.87 -12.21 -16.03
N SER A 239 12.82 -11.90 -17.34
CA SER A 239 13.75 -12.48 -18.32
C SER A 239 15.22 -12.10 -18.06
N ALA A 240 15.46 -10.92 -17.49
CA ALA A 240 16.81 -10.50 -17.09
C ALA A 240 17.28 -11.21 -15.80
N ALA A 241 16.36 -11.49 -14.89
CA ALA A 241 16.68 -12.17 -13.63
C ALA A 241 17.01 -13.67 -13.83
N GLU A 242 16.42 -14.33 -14.84
CA GLU A 242 16.73 -15.74 -15.17
C GLU A 242 18.17 -15.93 -15.64
N ALA A 243 18.82 -14.87 -16.13
CA ALA A 243 20.20 -14.89 -16.59
C ALA A 243 21.25 -14.79 -15.45
N VAL A 244 20.81 -14.59 -14.20
CA VAL A 244 21.71 -14.48 -13.03
C VAL A 244 21.61 -15.74 -12.19
N PRO A 245 22.74 -16.37 -11.79
CA PRO A 245 22.73 -17.46 -10.83
C PRO A 245 21.96 -17.04 -9.56
N ARG A 246 21.00 -17.84 -9.14
CA ARG A 246 20.30 -17.59 -7.87
C ARG A 246 21.32 -17.69 -6.76
N VAL A 247 21.64 -16.56 -6.16
CA VAL A 247 22.30 -16.55 -4.86
C VAL A 247 21.27 -17.12 -3.89
N GLU A 248 21.56 -18.31 -3.39
CA GLU A 248 20.81 -18.96 -2.34
C GLU A 248 20.67 -17.96 -1.19
N GLU A 249 19.47 -17.71 -0.74
CA GLU A 249 19.12 -16.63 0.19
C GLU A 249 20.04 -16.68 1.42
N ALA A 250 21.14 -15.96 1.35
CA ALA A 250 21.86 -15.59 2.57
C ALA A 250 20.86 -14.73 3.37
N ASN A 251 20.52 -15.21 4.56
CA ASN A 251 19.71 -14.55 5.56
C ASN A 251 20.02 -13.04 5.61
N VAL A 252 19.37 -12.26 4.77
CA VAL A 252 19.22 -10.84 5.03
C VAL A 252 18.12 -10.76 6.08
N GLU A 253 18.52 -11.00 7.33
CA GLU A 253 17.79 -10.49 8.46
C GLU A 253 17.44 -9.05 8.11
N SER A 254 16.16 -8.81 7.85
CA SER A 254 15.60 -7.50 8.06
C SER A 254 15.71 -7.30 9.58
N VAL A 255 16.89 -6.85 10.01
CA VAL A 255 17.06 -6.24 11.31
C VAL A 255 15.99 -5.16 11.34
N GLY A 256 14.89 -5.45 12.04
CA GLY A 256 13.90 -4.44 12.35
C GLY A 256 14.70 -3.30 12.95
N THR A 257 14.74 -2.18 12.25
CA THR A 257 15.35 -0.96 12.77
C THR A 257 14.77 -0.78 14.17
N PRO A 258 15.60 -0.77 15.23
CA PRO A 258 15.11 -0.50 16.57
C PRO A 258 14.35 0.82 16.49
N LEU A 259 13.13 0.87 17.04
CA LEU A 259 12.39 2.12 17.15
C LEU A 259 13.36 3.17 17.70
N PRO A 260 13.53 4.32 17.05
CA PRO A 260 14.41 5.35 17.53
C PRO A 260 14.02 5.68 18.97
N SER A 261 14.97 5.64 19.86
CA SER A 261 14.78 6.06 21.25
C SER A 261 14.22 7.47 21.21
N VAL A 262 13.07 7.68 21.88
CA VAL A 262 12.38 8.96 21.91
C VAL A 262 13.33 10.02 22.43
N GLY A 263 13.97 10.76 21.52
CA GLY A 263 14.82 11.88 21.82
C GLY A 263 13.97 13.15 22.11
N PRO A 264 14.57 14.25 22.54
CA PRO A 264 13.87 15.48 22.91
C PRO A 264 13.12 16.16 21.74
N ASN A 265 13.26 15.68 20.50
CA ASN A 265 12.66 16.24 19.28
C ASN A 265 11.48 15.41 18.76
N TRP A 266 10.51 15.12 19.64
CA TRP A 266 9.31 14.32 19.33
C TRP A 266 8.54 14.75 18.06
N VAL A 267 8.64 16.03 17.66
CA VAL A 267 8.01 16.55 16.43
C VAL A 267 8.76 16.04 15.19
N ILE A 268 10.11 16.05 15.24
CA ILE A 268 10.94 15.56 14.13
C ILE A 268 10.75 14.04 13.98
N ASP A 269 10.71 13.30 15.09
CA ASP A 269 10.49 11.86 15.06
C ASP A 269 9.12 11.52 14.46
N LYS A 270 8.07 12.27 14.81
CA LYS A 270 6.74 12.10 14.18
C LYS A 270 6.70 12.48 12.71
N LEU A 271 7.40 13.51 12.31
CA LEU A 271 7.51 13.90 10.90
C LEU A 271 8.31 12.86 10.11
N LEU A 272 9.35 12.28 10.69
CA LEU A 272 10.14 11.21 10.07
C LEU A 272 9.31 9.93 9.93
N ILE A 273 8.53 9.55 10.94
CA ILE A 273 7.62 8.40 10.87
C ILE A 273 6.55 8.64 9.78
N GLY A 274 5.96 9.83 9.72
CA GLY A 274 5.01 10.18 8.66
C GLY A 274 5.64 10.19 7.27
N TRP A 275 6.88 10.67 7.17
CA TRP A 275 7.64 10.64 5.92
C TRP A 275 7.96 9.19 5.50
N GLU A 276 8.41 8.35 6.43
CA GLU A 276 8.72 6.94 6.18
C GLU A 276 7.46 6.16 5.75
N PHE A 277 6.31 6.48 6.33
CA PHE A 277 5.02 5.92 5.92
C PHE A 277 4.64 6.32 4.48
N VAL A 278 4.79 7.60 4.11
CA VAL A 278 4.41 8.09 2.78
C VAL A 278 5.47 7.78 1.73
N ALA A 279 6.73 8.06 2.02
CA ALA A 279 7.82 7.89 1.06
C ALA A 279 8.31 6.43 0.94
N GLY A 280 8.15 5.63 2.01
CA GLY A 280 8.57 4.23 2.05
C GLY A 280 10.05 4.05 1.66
N ASP A 281 10.37 2.89 1.09
CA ASP A 281 11.73 2.53 0.65
C ASP A 281 12.22 3.36 -0.56
N ASP A 282 11.36 4.12 -1.23
CA ASP A 282 11.68 4.87 -2.46
C ASP A 282 11.21 6.33 -2.42
N TRP A 283 11.82 7.10 -1.51
CA TRP A 283 11.53 8.54 -1.36
C TRP A 283 11.73 9.33 -2.67
N GLN A 284 12.61 8.86 -3.58
CA GLN A 284 12.84 9.53 -4.87
C GLN A 284 11.62 9.43 -5.78
N THR A 285 10.84 8.36 -5.68
CA THR A 285 9.55 8.24 -6.37
C THR A 285 8.55 9.27 -5.83
N ALA A 286 8.47 9.45 -4.50
CA ALA A 286 7.59 10.46 -3.91
C ALA A 286 7.96 11.89 -4.36
N VAL A 287 9.24 12.25 -4.30
CA VAL A 287 9.73 13.54 -4.81
C VAL A 287 9.46 13.69 -6.32
N GLY A 288 9.69 12.62 -7.09
CA GLY A 288 9.45 12.61 -8.53
C GLY A 288 7.97 12.86 -8.88
N VAL A 289 7.03 12.31 -8.09
CA VAL A 289 5.58 12.56 -8.25
C VAL A 289 5.27 14.03 -8.01
N VAL A 290 5.80 14.64 -6.94
CA VAL A 290 5.60 16.06 -6.66
C VAL A 290 6.13 16.92 -7.80
N LEU A 291 7.33 16.61 -8.31
CA LEU A 291 7.92 17.34 -9.44
C LEU A 291 7.12 17.18 -10.73
N ALA A 292 6.59 15.98 -11.01
CA ALA A 292 5.76 15.73 -12.19
C ALA A 292 4.44 16.51 -12.12
N LEU A 293 3.79 16.54 -10.94
CA LEU A 293 2.58 17.33 -10.72
C LEU A 293 2.84 18.84 -10.84
N ALA A 294 3.93 19.32 -10.24
CA ALA A 294 4.31 20.72 -10.34
C ALA A 294 4.62 21.14 -11.78
N LEU A 295 5.35 20.30 -12.53
CA LEU A 295 5.63 20.57 -13.95
C LEU A 295 4.35 20.55 -14.78
N ALA A 296 3.45 19.60 -14.53
CA ALA A 296 2.16 19.53 -15.20
C ALA A 296 1.31 20.79 -14.91
N ALA A 297 1.30 21.28 -13.66
CA ALA A 297 0.62 22.52 -13.29
C ALA A 297 1.14 23.71 -14.09
N LEU A 298 2.47 23.91 -14.11
CA LEU A 298 3.12 25.01 -14.84
C LEU A 298 2.82 24.94 -16.35
N LEU A 299 2.87 23.75 -16.94
CA LEU A 299 2.62 23.58 -18.36
C LEU A 299 1.12 23.70 -18.70
N ALA A 300 0.22 23.29 -17.81
CA ALA A 300 -1.22 23.44 -18.02
C ALA A 300 -1.65 24.91 -18.15
N GLU A 301 -1.00 25.82 -17.40
CA GLU A 301 -1.23 27.27 -17.53
C GLU A 301 -0.79 27.83 -18.88
N VAL A 302 0.29 27.27 -19.47
CA VAL A 302 0.90 27.78 -20.71
C VAL A 302 0.29 27.19 -21.97
N ILE A 303 0.07 25.87 -22.01
CA ILE A 303 -0.36 25.14 -23.21
C ILE A 303 -1.77 24.55 -23.11
N GLY A 304 -2.46 24.77 -21.98
CA GLY A 304 -3.86 24.35 -21.76
C GLY A 304 -4.10 22.84 -21.64
N SER A 305 -3.09 22.00 -21.91
CA SER A 305 -3.21 20.54 -21.86
C SER A 305 -1.86 19.91 -21.57
N ALA A 306 -1.67 19.41 -20.35
CA ALA A 306 -0.40 18.84 -19.87
C ALA A 306 -0.54 17.43 -19.25
N TRP A 307 -1.65 16.71 -19.51
CA TRP A 307 -1.91 15.37 -18.98
C TRP A 307 -0.79 14.37 -19.32
N TRP A 308 -0.17 14.50 -20.50
CA TRP A 308 0.92 13.64 -20.97
C TRP A 308 2.20 13.76 -20.12
N VAL A 309 2.40 14.90 -19.43
CA VAL A 309 3.54 15.10 -18.51
C VAL A 309 3.44 14.14 -17.34
N ILE A 310 2.25 13.97 -16.78
CA ILE A 310 2.02 13.04 -15.67
C ILE A 310 2.16 11.60 -16.16
N ALA A 311 1.62 11.28 -17.34
CA ALA A 311 1.76 9.95 -17.92
C ALA A 311 3.24 9.59 -18.18
N ALA A 312 4.00 10.49 -18.81
CA ALA A 312 5.44 10.30 -19.05
C ALA A 312 6.24 10.25 -17.74
N GLY A 313 5.92 11.12 -16.77
CA GLY A 313 6.54 11.15 -15.46
C GLY A 313 6.35 9.84 -14.70
N VAL A 314 5.14 9.33 -14.64
CA VAL A 314 4.81 8.05 -13.96
C VAL A 314 5.56 6.88 -14.59
N ILE A 315 5.55 6.77 -15.92
CA ILE A 315 6.29 5.72 -16.64
C ILE A 315 7.79 5.84 -16.37
N GLY A 316 8.35 7.05 -16.46
CA GLY A 316 9.75 7.32 -16.20
C GLY A 316 10.18 6.97 -14.78
N LEU A 317 9.38 7.36 -13.78
CA LEU A 317 9.61 7.05 -12.37
C LEU A 317 9.57 5.54 -12.11
N LEU A 318 8.57 4.85 -12.63
CA LEU A 318 8.44 3.40 -12.48
C LEU A 318 9.64 2.66 -13.10
N VAL A 319 10.00 2.98 -14.34
CA VAL A 319 11.16 2.40 -15.03
C VAL A 319 12.46 2.66 -14.26
N ARG A 320 12.68 3.91 -13.83
CA ARG A 320 13.88 4.30 -13.06
C ARG A 320 13.96 3.54 -11.73
N SER A 321 12.84 3.46 -11.01
CA SER A 321 12.76 2.81 -9.70
C SER A 321 13.04 1.30 -9.80
N ILE A 322 12.46 0.62 -10.80
CA ILE A 322 12.70 -0.81 -11.06
C ILE A 322 14.16 -1.05 -11.48
N ARG A 323 14.71 -0.24 -12.40
CA ARG A 323 16.11 -0.38 -12.83
C ARG A 323 17.09 -0.24 -11.69
N ARG A 324 16.89 0.74 -10.79
CA ARG A 324 17.75 0.92 -9.61
C ARG A 324 17.69 -0.29 -8.68
N ALA A 325 16.48 -0.78 -8.42
CA ALA A 325 16.34 -1.97 -7.58
C ALA A 325 16.99 -3.21 -8.20
N ALA A 326 16.85 -3.41 -9.51
CA ALA A 326 17.50 -4.51 -10.21
C ALA A 326 19.04 -4.38 -10.14
N GLN A 327 19.58 -3.18 -10.41
CA GLN A 327 21.03 -2.93 -10.33
C GLN A 327 21.60 -3.20 -8.94
N ALA A 328 20.90 -2.83 -7.87
CA ALA A 328 21.34 -3.09 -6.51
C ALA A 328 21.49 -4.60 -6.23
N VAL A 329 20.58 -5.43 -6.75
CA VAL A 329 20.66 -6.89 -6.64
C VAL A 329 21.86 -7.44 -7.41
N TYR A 330 22.13 -6.93 -8.60
CA TYR A 330 23.27 -7.37 -9.43
C TYR A 330 24.62 -7.02 -8.80
N VAL A 331 24.76 -5.83 -8.20
CA VAL A 331 25.99 -5.42 -7.51
C VAL A 331 26.30 -6.34 -6.33
N VAL A 332 25.32 -6.63 -5.49
CA VAL A 332 25.50 -7.54 -4.35
C VAL A 332 25.86 -8.95 -4.83
N ALA A 333 25.22 -9.45 -5.89
CA ALA A 333 25.53 -10.76 -6.45
C ALA A 333 26.95 -10.85 -7.01
N SER A 334 27.50 -9.76 -7.56
CA SER A 334 28.89 -9.72 -8.11
C SER A 334 29.98 -9.59 -7.02
N GLU A 335 29.63 -9.17 -5.81
CA GLU A 335 30.59 -9.05 -4.69
C GLU A 335 30.72 -10.36 -3.88
N VAL A 336 29.76 -11.26 -4.02
CA VAL A 336 29.69 -12.54 -3.27
C VAL A 336 30.17 -13.74 -4.10
N GLY A 337 30.30 -13.60 -5.42
CA GLY A 337 30.80 -14.63 -6.35
C GLY A 337 32.21 -14.34 -6.78
#